data_73760e02a8f2802f18e170e4caa2f93b
#
_entry.id   73760e02a8f2802f18e170e4caa2f93b
#
_cell.length_a   1.000
_cell.length_b   1.000
_cell.length_c   1.000
_cell.angle_alpha   90.00
_cell.angle_beta   90.00
_cell.angle_gamma   90.00
#
_symmetry.space_group_name_H-M   'P 1'
#
loop_
_entity.id
_entity.type
_entity.pdbx_description
1 polymer ?
#
loop_
_entity_poly.entity_id
_entity_poly.type
_entity_poly.pdbx_seq_one_letter_code
_entity_poly.pdbx_strand_id
1 'polypeptide(L)'
;CNWAAWNENRYPELKWLHHIPNGGSRNKAEAVKLKSMGVKSGVSDLHLPYAKGVYIGLYIEMKYGTGRHQDSQIEFLHDMAKNGHYVATCYTAGDAITVLEEYLQLDNMMEMLEPNDSIWNEGKIKELKRRAPKEVEEWTTENGRA
;
A
#
# COMPACT_ATOMS: atom_id res chain seq x y z
N CYS A 1 -7.95 1.16 -11.25
CA CYS A 1 -6.62 1.04 -11.81
C CYS A 1 -6.65 0.22 -13.08
N ASN A 2 -6.22 0.82 -14.18
CA ASN A 2 -6.32 0.18 -15.50
C ASN A 2 -5.50 -1.10 -15.61
N TRP A 3 -4.32 -1.13 -15.01
CA TRP A 3 -3.48 -2.33 -15.04
C TRP A 3 -4.22 -3.55 -14.48
N ALA A 4 -4.91 -3.39 -13.35
CA ALA A 4 -5.64 -4.48 -12.73
C ALA A 4 -6.76 -5.00 -13.65
N ALA A 5 -7.51 -4.09 -14.26
CA ALA A 5 -8.57 -4.48 -15.18
C ALA A 5 -8.02 -5.24 -16.39
N TRP A 6 -6.88 -4.78 -16.92
CA TRP A 6 -6.26 -5.41 -18.10
C TRP A 6 -5.65 -6.77 -17.78
N ASN A 7 -5.35 -7.05 -16.52
CA ASN A 7 -4.69 -8.28 -16.11
C ASN A 7 -5.59 -9.27 -15.37
N GLU A 8 -6.90 -9.01 -15.30
CA GLU A 8 -7.84 -9.92 -14.65
C GLU A 8 -7.86 -11.32 -15.28
N ASN A 9 -7.64 -11.42 -16.59
CA ASN A 9 -7.58 -12.74 -17.23
C ASN A 9 -6.40 -13.55 -16.75
N ARG A 10 -5.27 -12.90 -16.50
CA ARG A 10 -4.07 -13.55 -16.02
C ARG A 10 -4.14 -13.81 -14.51
N TYR A 11 -4.69 -12.85 -13.78
CA TYR A 11 -4.83 -12.92 -12.32
C TYR A 11 -6.28 -12.61 -11.95
N PRO A 12 -7.15 -13.62 -11.92
CA PRO A 12 -8.57 -13.39 -11.62
C PRO A 12 -8.81 -12.71 -10.27
N GLU A 13 -7.90 -12.87 -9.33
CA GLU A 13 -8.00 -12.24 -8.00
C GLU A 13 -8.03 -10.72 -8.07
N LEU A 14 -7.49 -10.13 -9.14
CA LEU A 14 -7.49 -8.68 -9.32
C LEU A 14 -8.88 -8.09 -9.45
N LYS A 15 -9.88 -8.91 -9.71
CA LYS A 15 -11.28 -8.47 -9.70
C LYS A 15 -11.66 -7.82 -8.37
N TRP A 16 -11.04 -8.27 -7.29
CA TRP A 16 -11.40 -7.81 -5.95
C TRP A 16 -10.38 -6.84 -5.34
N LEU A 17 -9.38 -6.45 -6.10
CA LEU A 17 -8.52 -5.35 -5.70
C LEU A 17 -9.35 -4.07 -5.68
N HIS A 18 -9.35 -3.38 -4.55
CA HIS A 18 -10.16 -2.18 -4.42
C HIS A 18 -9.41 -1.07 -3.69
N HIS A 19 -9.83 0.14 -3.99
CA HIS A 19 -9.33 1.34 -3.37
C HIS A 19 -10.21 1.70 -2.16
N ILE A 20 -9.57 2.04 -1.06
CA ILE A 20 -10.28 2.45 0.14
C ILE A 20 -10.23 3.98 0.22
N PRO A 21 -11.37 4.68 0.09
CA PRO A 21 -11.39 6.13 0.13
C PRO A 21 -11.11 6.63 1.54
N ASN A 22 -9.88 7.04 1.77
CA ASN A 22 -9.42 7.35 3.11
C ASN A 22 -8.57 8.61 3.10
N GLY A 23 -9.17 9.74 3.32
CA GLY A 23 -8.49 11.01 3.29
C GLY A 23 -8.83 11.79 2.04
N GLY A 24 -7.95 12.69 1.65
CA GLY A 24 -8.17 13.58 0.52
C GLY A 24 -8.96 14.82 0.89
N SER A 25 -9.30 15.59 -0.13
CA SER A 25 -9.91 16.92 0.01
C SER A 25 -11.42 16.80 0.22
N ARG A 26 -11.82 16.50 1.43
CA ARG A 26 -13.25 16.50 1.77
C ARG A 26 -13.59 17.72 2.60
N ASN A 27 -14.81 18.24 2.44
CA ASN A 27 -15.26 19.28 3.33
C ASN A 27 -15.46 18.68 4.74
N LYS A 28 -15.49 19.57 5.72
CA LYS A 28 -15.56 19.16 7.12
C LYS A 28 -16.81 18.34 7.45
N ALA A 29 -17.95 18.74 6.89
CA ALA A 29 -19.22 18.04 7.14
C ALA A 29 -19.19 16.61 6.57
N GLU A 30 -18.66 16.46 5.37
CA GLU A 30 -18.52 15.15 4.73
C GLU A 30 -17.56 14.26 5.51
N ALA A 31 -16.43 14.81 5.97
CA ALA A 31 -15.46 14.07 6.76
C ALA A 31 -16.08 13.56 8.07
N VAL A 32 -16.86 14.41 8.75
CA VAL A 32 -17.55 14.02 9.99
C VAL A 32 -18.55 12.91 9.72
N LYS A 33 -19.32 13.03 8.64
CA LYS A 33 -20.30 12.00 8.25
C LYS A 33 -19.63 10.66 8.00
N LEU A 34 -18.56 10.64 7.22
CA LEU A 34 -17.84 9.41 6.90
C LEU A 34 -17.25 8.78 8.16
N LYS A 35 -16.69 9.58 9.04
CA LYS A 35 -16.14 9.08 10.30
C LYS A 35 -17.24 8.44 11.16
N SER A 36 -18.42 9.04 11.21
CA SER A 36 -19.55 8.47 11.97
C SER A 36 -20.03 7.16 11.36
N MET A 37 -19.79 6.94 10.08
CA MET A 37 -20.14 5.69 9.39
C MET A 37 -19.06 4.61 9.52
N GLY A 38 -18.01 4.88 10.29
CA GLY A 38 -16.98 3.88 10.55
C GLY A 38 -15.73 3.99 9.68
N VAL A 39 -15.60 5.03 8.90
CA VAL A 39 -14.36 5.26 8.14
C VAL A 39 -13.23 5.58 9.11
N LYS A 40 -12.14 4.83 9.02
CA LYS A 40 -10.99 4.94 9.92
C LYS A 40 -9.84 5.65 9.23
N SER A 41 -9.20 6.58 9.92
CA SER A 41 -7.97 7.17 9.40
C SER A 41 -6.84 6.15 9.48
N GLY A 42 -5.88 6.28 8.58
CA GLY A 42 -4.70 5.41 8.59
C GLY A 42 -4.81 4.15 7.77
N VAL A 43 -6.02 3.72 7.41
CA VAL A 43 -6.22 2.52 6.58
C VAL A 43 -5.58 2.75 5.21
N SER A 44 -4.85 1.75 4.72
CA SER A 44 -4.13 1.84 3.45
C SER A 44 -5.05 2.02 2.25
N ASP A 45 -4.49 2.56 1.17
CA ASP A 45 -5.26 2.95 -0.03
C ASP A 45 -5.83 1.77 -0.81
N LEU A 46 -5.06 0.69 -0.93
CA LEU A 46 -5.45 -0.48 -1.73
C LEU A 46 -5.49 -1.73 -0.86
N HIS A 47 -6.47 -2.57 -1.14
CA HIS A 47 -6.62 -3.86 -0.44
C HIS A 47 -6.91 -4.97 -1.44
N LEU A 48 -6.18 -6.06 -1.34
CA LEU A 48 -6.45 -7.29 -2.07
C LEU A 48 -6.78 -8.39 -1.06
N PRO A 49 -8.05 -8.77 -0.94
CA PRO A 49 -8.50 -9.73 0.08
C PRO A 49 -8.30 -11.19 -0.36
N TYR A 50 -7.09 -11.53 -0.75
CA TYR A 50 -6.75 -12.90 -1.15
C TYR A 50 -5.52 -13.38 -0.42
N ALA A 51 -5.62 -14.58 0.15
CA ALA A 51 -4.48 -15.23 0.78
C ALA A 51 -3.51 -15.74 -0.29
N LYS A 52 -2.23 -15.47 -0.11
CA LYS A 52 -1.17 -15.97 -0.97
C LYS A 52 0.06 -16.26 -0.12
N GLY A 53 0.74 -17.37 -0.39
CA GLY A 53 1.90 -17.74 0.40
C GLY A 53 1.54 -17.88 1.87
N VAL A 54 2.32 -17.25 2.72
CA VAL A 54 2.08 -17.24 4.17
C VAL A 54 1.13 -16.12 4.61
N TYR A 55 0.66 -15.28 3.67
CA TYR A 55 -0.13 -14.09 4.00
C TYR A 55 -1.62 -14.33 3.82
N ILE A 56 -2.43 -13.61 4.60
CA ILE A 56 -3.89 -13.71 4.52
C ILE A 56 -4.51 -12.64 3.63
N GLY A 57 -3.72 -11.68 3.18
CA GLY A 57 -4.16 -10.60 2.31
C GLY A 57 -3.06 -9.58 2.12
N LEU A 58 -3.33 -8.57 1.33
CA LEU A 58 -2.36 -7.54 0.97
C LEU A 58 -2.96 -6.15 1.15
N TYR A 59 -2.19 -5.26 1.76
CA TYR A 59 -2.51 -3.83 1.80
C TYR A 59 -1.36 -3.03 1.17
N ILE A 60 -1.70 -2.04 0.37
CA ILE A 60 -0.72 -1.14 -0.22
C ILE A 60 -1.08 0.29 0.15
N GLU A 61 -0.12 0.98 0.75
CA GLU A 61 -0.21 2.42 1.00
C GLU A 61 0.49 3.14 -0.14
N MET A 62 -0.23 4.05 -0.83
CA MET A 62 0.36 4.82 -1.93
C MET A 62 0.83 6.17 -1.42
N LYS A 63 2.05 6.52 -1.75
CA LYS A 63 2.64 7.82 -1.43
C LYS A 63 3.19 8.44 -2.70
N TYR A 64 2.78 9.67 -2.98
CA TYR A 64 3.23 10.40 -4.16
C TYR A 64 4.05 11.63 -3.77
N GLY A 65 4.99 11.99 -4.62
CA GLY A 65 5.80 13.18 -4.40
C GLY A 65 6.56 13.11 -3.07
N THR A 66 6.35 14.10 -2.22
CA THR A 66 7.01 14.22 -0.92
C THR A 66 6.20 13.63 0.23
N GLY A 67 5.20 12.83 -0.08
CA GLY A 67 4.30 12.27 0.93
C GLY A 67 5.05 11.49 2.01
N ARG A 68 4.64 11.70 3.25
CA ARG A 68 5.18 11.01 4.42
C ARG A 68 4.06 10.25 5.11
N HIS A 69 4.45 9.21 5.84
CA HIS A 69 3.49 8.45 6.63
C HIS A 69 3.11 9.22 7.89
N GLN A 70 1.82 9.26 8.15
CA GLN A 70 1.30 9.73 9.43
C GLN A 70 1.34 8.59 10.43
N ASP A 71 1.31 8.94 11.70
CA ASP A 71 1.34 7.93 12.77
C ASP A 71 0.23 6.89 12.62
N SER A 72 -0.98 7.31 12.27
CA SER A 72 -2.11 6.40 12.07
C SER A 72 -1.87 5.41 10.93
N GLN A 73 -1.19 5.83 9.88
CA GLN A 73 -0.86 4.96 8.76
C GLN A 73 0.17 3.90 9.14
N ILE A 74 1.17 4.31 9.91
CA ILE A 74 2.19 3.37 10.40
C ILE A 74 1.57 2.37 11.37
N GLU A 75 0.70 2.83 12.25
CA GLU A 75 -0.02 1.96 13.18
C GLU A 75 -0.84 0.91 12.44
N PHE A 76 -1.59 1.33 11.42
CA PHE A 76 -2.39 0.41 10.62
C PHE A 76 -1.52 -0.65 9.94
N LEU A 77 -0.48 -0.21 9.24
CA LEU A 77 0.41 -1.13 8.53
C LEU A 77 1.05 -2.13 9.48
N HIS A 78 1.51 -1.66 10.63
CA HIS A 78 2.13 -2.51 11.63
C HIS A 78 1.15 -3.55 12.17
N ASP A 79 -0.06 -3.13 12.51
CA ASP A 79 -1.09 -4.04 13.02
C ASP A 79 -1.49 -5.08 11.98
N MET A 80 -1.62 -4.67 10.72
CA MET A 80 -1.97 -5.61 9.64
C MET A 80 -0.86 -6.61 9.38
N ALA A 81 0.39 -6.16 9.43
CA ALA A 81 1.54 -7.07 9.31
C ALA A 81 1.56 -8.10 10.43
N LYS A 82 1.33 -7.65 11.66
CA LYS A 82 1.27 -8.56 12.82
C LYS A 82 0.16 -9.59 12.70
N ASN A 83 -0.90 -9.25 12.00
CA ASN A 83 -2.07 -10.12 11.87
C ASN A 83 -2.04 -10.97 10.60
N GLY A 84 -0.91 -11.02 9.91
CA GLY A 84 -0.70 -11.94 8.81
C GLY A 84 -0.83 -11.37 7.42
N HIS A 85 -1.08 -10.08 7.28
CA HIS A 85 -1.11 -9.45 5.95
C HIS A 85 0.30 -9.11 5.48
N TYR A 86 0.51 -9.15 4.17
CA TYR A 86 1.63 -8.44 3.62
C TYR A 86 1.24 -6.97 3.46
N VAL A 87 2.12 -6.08 3.87
CA VAL A 87 1.88 -4.64 3.76
C VAL A 87 3.05 -4.00 3.02
N ALA A 88 2.75 -3.04 2.19
CA ALA A 88 3.77 -2.36 1.40
C ALA A 88 3.43 -0.88 1.27
N THR A 89 4.48 -0.06 1.19
CA THR A 89 4.36 1.33 0.77
C THR A 89 4.94 1.45 -0.62
N CYS A 90 4.16 2.00 -1.53
CA CYS A 90 4.57 2.17 -2.92
C CYS A 90 4.54 3.65 -3.27
N TYR A 91 5.54 4.10 -4.00
CA TYR A 91 5.68 5.51 -4.34
C TYR A 91 5.30 5.80 -5.79
N THR A 92 5.13 4.76 -6.59
CA THR A 92 4.70 4.88 -7.98
C THR A 92 3.73 3.75 -8.32
N ALA A 93 2.98 3.93 -9.40
CA ALA A 93 2.13 2.86 -9.91
C ALA A 93 2.97 1.62 -10.28
N GLY A 94 4.17 1.83 -10.80
CA GLY A 94 5.09 0.74 -11.13
C GLY A 94 5.48 -0.08 -9.92
N ASP A 95 5.75 0.58 -8.80
CA ASP A 95 6.04 -0.11 -7.53
C ASP A 95 4.87 -0.99 -7.11
N ALA A 96 3.66 -0.46 -7.19
CA ALA A 96 2.46 -1.20 -6.81
C ALA A 96 2.24 -2.42 -7.70
N ILE A 97 2.46 -2.25 -9.00
CA ILE A 97 2.35 -3.37 -9.95
C ILE A 97 3.37 -4.45 -9.62
N THR A 98 4.60 -4.07 -9.31
CA THR A 98 5.64 -5.02 -8.94
C THR A 98 5.26 -5.82 -7.70
N VAL A 99 4.75 -5.14 -6.68
CA VAL A 99 4.29 -5.81 -5.45
C VAL A 99 3.14 -6.76 -5.76
N LEU A 100 2.16 -6.31 -6.53
CA LEU A 100 1.00 -7.13 -6.89
C LEU A 100 1.41 -8.38 -7.67
N GLU A 101 2.30 -8.24 -8.65
CA GLU A 101 2.75 -9.38 -9.43
C GLU A 101 3.51 -10.39 -8.59
N GLU A 102 4.38 -9.93 -7.73
CA GLU A 102 5.12 -10.83 -6.83
C GLU A 102 4.15 -11.55 -5.88
N TYR A 103 3.23 -10.80 -5.27
CA TYR A 103 2.27 -11.36 -4.33
C TYR A 103 1.38 -12.42 -4.98
N LEU A 104 0.84 -12.11 -6.15
CA LEU A 104 -0.08 -13.02 -6.85
C LEU A 104 0.60 -14.31 -7.34
N GLN A 105 1.91 -14.29 -7.48
CA GLN A 105 2.68 -15.46 -7.92
C GLN A 105 3.18 -16.33 -6.78
N LEU A 106 2.90 -15.97 -5.53
CA LEU A 106 3.34 -16.77 -4.39
C LEU A 106 2.62 -18.12 -4.35
N ASP A 107 3.40 -19.17 -4.18
CA ASP A 107 2.88 -20.51 -3.89
C ASP A 107 2.71 -20.70 -2.39
N ASN A 108 2.08 -21.79 -1.99
CA ASN A 108 1.86 -22.10 -0.59
C ASN A 108 3.15 -22.02 0.22
N MET A 109 3.09 -21.39 1.38
CA MET A 109 4.21 -21.26 2.32
C MET A 109 5.35 -20.36 1.85
N MET A 110 5.22 -19.74 0.71
CA MET A 110 6.23 -18.78 0.25
C MET A 110 6.05 -17.42 0.90
N GLU A 111 7.14 -16.69 1.02
CA GLU A 111 7.15 -15.33 1.52
C GLU A 111 7.57 -14.37 0.41
N MET A 112 7.16 -13.12 0.55
CA MET A 112 7.67 -12.05 -0.31
C MET A 112 9.18 -11.90 -0.11
N LEU A 113 9.88 -11.44 -1.14
CA LEU A 113 11.33 -11.24 -1.06
C LEU A 113 11.71 -10.28 0.06
N GLU A 114 10.89 -9.26 0.30
CA GLU A 114 11.09 -8.34 1.39
C GLU A 114 10.10 -8.66 2.50
N PRO A 115 10.54 -9.29 3.60
CA PRO A 115 9.62 -9.66 4.67
C PRO A 115 9.13 -8.47 5.47
N ASN A 116 7.90 -8.57 5.98
CA ASN A 116 7.31 -7.51 6.79
C ASN A 116 8.18 -7.13 8.00
N ASP A 117 8.79 -8.11 8.64
CA ASP A 117 9.57 -7.89 9.85
C ASP A 117 10.70 -6.88 9.66
N SER A 118 11.27 -6.82 8.46
CA SER A 118 12.39 -5.93 8.19
C SER A 118 11.99 -4.47 8.10
N ILE A 119 10.71 -4.19 7.90
CA ILE A 119 10.26 -2.81 7.71
C ILE A 119 9.82 -2.12 9.00
N TRP A 120 9.71 -2.87 10.10
CA TRP A 120 9.16 -2.34 11.35
C TRP A 120 10.20 -2.05 12.43
N ASN A 121 11.46 -1.99 12.09
CA ASN A 121 12.49 -1.53 13.01
C ASN A 121 12.44 0.01 13.12
N GLU A 122 13.07 0.55 14.15
CA GLU A 122 13.09 2.00 14.39
C GLU A 122 13.57 2.80 13.19
N GLY A 123 14.60 2.32 12.53
CA GLY A 123 15.18 3.00 11.36
C GLY A 123 14.18 3.12 10.23
N LYS A 124 13.45 2.06 9.96
CA LYS A 124 12.44 2.07 8.89
C LYS A 124 11.27 2.97 9.24
N ILE A 125 10.82 2.94 10.48
CA ILE A 125 9.75 3.82 10.93
C ILE A 125 10.16 5.29 10.77
N LYS A 126 11.39 5.63 11.16
CA LYS A 126 11.91 6.99 10.98
C LYS A 126 11.96 7.38 9.50
N GLU A 127 12.38 6.46 8.64
CA GLU A 127 12.42 6.68 7.20
C GLU A 127 11.02 6.98 6.65
N LEU A 128 10.04 6.17 7.01
CA LEU A 128 8.67 6.35 6.56
C LEU A 128 8.10 7.71 6.98
N LYS A 129 8.46 8.16 8.17
CA LYS A 129 8.02 9.46 8.68
C LYS A 129 8.75 10.65 8.07
N ARG A 130 9.89 10.40 7.43
CA ARG A 130 10.77 11.46 6.96
C ARG A 130 11.22 11.24 5.53
N ARG A 131 10.29 11.01 4.65
CA ARG A 131 10.67 10.81 3.26
C ARG A 131 11.31 12.06 2.66
N ALA A 132 12.44 11.86 1.99
CA ALA A 132 13.19 12.95 1.39
C ALA A 132 12.59 13.35 0.04
N PRO A 133 12.19 14.62 -0.14
CA PRO A 133 11.67 15.10 -1.42
C PRO A 133 12.63 14.93 -2.58
N LYS A 134 13.91 15.09 -2.30
CA LYS A 134 14.96 15.04 -3.32
C LYS A 134 15.02 13.69 -4.05
N GLU A 135 14.80 12.60 -3.35
CA GLU A 135 14.79 11.28 -3.95
C GLU A 135 13.69 11.14 -5.00
N VAL A 136 12.54 11.71 -4.69
CA VAL A 136 11.41 11.69 -5.61
C VAL A 136 11.72 12.47 -6.87
N GLU A 137 12.33 13.64 -6.75
CA GLU A 137 12.69 14.48 -7.88
C GLU A 137 13.72 13.79 -8.77
N GLU A 138 14.75 13.19 -8.19
CA GLU A 138 15.76 12.48 -8.93
C GLU A 138 15.15 11.30 -9.70
N TRP A 139 14.31 10.55 -9.05
CA TRP A 139 13.63 9.44 -9.69
C TRP A 139 12.76 9.90 -10.84
N THR A 140 12.00 10.97 -10.65
CA THR A 140 11.12 11.52 -11.67
C THR A 140 11.92 12.04 -12.86
N THR A 141 13.05 12.67 -12.63
CA THR A 141 13.93 13.17 -13.68
C THR A 141 14.47 12.03 -14.55
N GLU A 142 14.93 10.97 -13.92
CA GLU A 142 15.50 9.82 -14.62
C GLU A 142 14.46 8.98 -15.31
N ASN A 143 13.33 8.79 -14.69
CA ASN A 143 12.30 7.85 -15.14
C ASN A 143 11.01 8.53 -15.58
N GLY A 144 10.93 9.82 -15.44
CA GLY A 144 9.71 10.59 -15.72
C GLY A 144 9.26 10.54 -17.15
N ARG A 145 10.16 10.26 -18.06
CA ARG A 145 9.84 10.02 -19.45
C ARG A 145 9.34 8.60 -19.67
N ALA A 146 9.41 7.80 -18.68
CA ALA A 146 8.93 6.43 -18.78
C ALA A 146 7.44 6.33 -18.54
#